data_66bb03dbe2ef7b6f8848ccacfea28e5b
#
_entry.id   66bb03dbe2ef7b6f8848ccacfea28e5b
#
_cell.length_a   1.000
_cell.length_b   1.000
_cell.length_c   1.000
_cell.angle_alpha   90.00
_cell.angle_beta   90.00
_cell.angle_gamma   90.00
#
_symmetry.space_group_name_H-M   'P 1'
#
loop_
_entity.id
_entity.type
_entity.pdbx_description
1 polymer ?
#
loop_
_entity_poly.entity_id
_entity_poly.type
_entity_poly.pdbx_seq_one_letter_code
_entity_poly.pdbx_strand_id
1 'polypeptide(L)'
;MVASRRAAMAGATRTPDGRTRAPAYVAGVKAALAVLSVALGATLGALTAGSVLMARRVVTPRRREPDTRILALDTAAQTITLSRTPDTVLPGRYGLFTKGTSDYIKLGSVLSQDATSVKRKLLTHIGADAQLEPEAGFSGWYYDRPEQLHLPYTPELIGSTVGPCPAWLFPARDAETWVIQVHGRGTTRAECLRAVPVFHALGITALVVSYRNDGEAPRSRTGTYTLGSTEWRDVDAAVGFARRRGARRIVVMGWSMGGAIALQLSLNSAHRDAIAGLILESPVVDWNLVVKYQARGQHVPDAVTGLAMEALRTEWAAPLTRTGAAIRLDQLDVLSRAGELRHPILILHSDDDGYVPSDASHDLVVARPDLVQMQVFEVARHTKLWNYDQERWSDSIRTWLEGQGLLPT
;
A
#
# COMPACT_ATOMS: atom_id res chain seq x y z
N MET A 1 -23.21 75.28 33.51
CA MET A 1 -24.36 74.38 33.18
C MET A 1 -23.84 72.97 33.06
N VAL A 2 -24.02 72.20 34.12
CA VAL A 2 -23.51 70.83 34.22
C VAL A 2 -24.72 69.91 34.01
N ALA A 3 -24.71 69.12 32.94
CA ALA A 3 -25.74 68.07 32.67
C ALA A 3 -25.26 66.71 33.16
N SER A 4 -25.76 66.26 34.26
CA SER A 4 -25.57 64.90 34.85
C SER A 4 -26.29 63.86 34.01
N ARG A 5 -25.52 62.89 33.45
CA ARG A 5 -26.07 61.67 32.89
C ARG A 5 -26.20 60.62 34.03
N ARG A 6 -27.42 60.34 34.45
CA ARG A 6 -27.79 59.22 35.34
C ARG A 6 -27.71 57.92 34.52
N ALA A 7 -26.85 57.03 34.94
CA ALA A 7 -26.85 55.63 34.49
C ALA A 7 -28.08 54.91 35.14
N ALA A 8 -28.92 54.35 34.29
CA ALA A 8 -30.05 53.55 34.76
C ALA A 8 -29.52 52.19 35.25
N MET A 9 -29.53 51.97 36.55
CA MET A 9 -29.36 50.64 37.15
C MET A 9 -30.63 49.83 36.87
N ALA A 10 -30.49 48.73 36.11
CA ALA A 10 -31.54 47.78 35.92
C ALA A 10 -31.81 47.06 37.25
N GLY A 11 -32.93 47.38 37.87
CA GLY A 11 -33.36 46.80 39.14
C GLY A 11 -33.69 45.29 39.02
N ALA A 12 -33.09 44.51 39.86
CA ALA A 12 -33.50 43.10 40.08
C ALA A 12 -34.86 43.04 40.78
N THR A 13 -35.87 42.46 40.16
CA THR A 13 -37.17 42.22 40.78
C THR A 13 -37.07 41.05 41.79
N ARG A 14 -37.30 41.27 43.06
CA ARG A 14 -37.39 40.23 44.10
C ARG A 14 -38.79 39.55 44.06
N THR A 15 -38.81 38.23 44.07
CA THR A 15 -40.01 37.44 44.28
C THR A 15 -40.30 37.27 45.78
N PRO A 16 -41.55 36.92 46.21
CA PRO A 16 -41.92 36.78 47.62
C PRO A 16 -41.06 35.76 48.40
N ASP A 17 -40.39 34.81 47.73
CA ASP A 17 -39.54 33.79 48.36
C ASP A 17 -38.07 34.17 48.54
N GLY A 18 -37.71 35.39 48.39
CA GLY A 18 -36.34 35.89 48.64
C GLY A 18 -35.27 35.41 47.64
N ARG A 19 -35.65 34.66 46.58
CA ARG A 19 -34.73 34.20 45.55
C ARG A 19 -34.62 35.23 44.43
N THR A 20 -33.42 35.77 44.21
CA THR A 20 -33.14 36.64 43.08
C THR A 20 -33.17 35.86 41.80
N ARG A 21 -34.14 36.07 40.92
CA ARG A 21 -34.14 35.53 39.55
C ARG A 21 -33.05 36.25 38.77
N ALA A 22 -32.08 35.51 38.27
CA ALA A 22 -31.13 36.04 37.31
C ALA A 22 -31.90 36.64 36.10
N PRO A 23 -31.51 37.83 35.57
CA PRO A 23 -32.20 38.44 34.45
C PRO A 23 -32.25 37.44 33.26
N ALA A 24 -33.36 37.38 32.54
CA ALA A 24 -33.65 36.45 31.46
C ALA A 24 -32.50 36.38 30.40
N TYR A 25 -31.81 37.51 30.23
CA TYR A 25 -30.63 37.60 29.39
C TYR A 25 -29.47 36.68 29.85
N VAL A 26 -29.20 36.63 31.17
CA VAL A 26 -28.12 35.76 31.73
C VAL A 26 -28.48 34.28 31.59
N ALA A 27 -29.73 33.93 31.69
CA ALA A 27 -30.19 32.53 31.45
C ALA A 27 -30.04 32.17 29.98
N GLY A 28 -30.36 33.05 29.04
CA GLY A 28 -30.19 32.83 27.62
C GLY A 28 -28.71 32.69 27.20
N VAL A 29 -27.81 33.51 27.73
CA VAL A 29 -26.38 33.41 27.49
C VAL A 29 -25.79 32.07 27.99
N LYS A 30 -26.20 31.63 29.21
CA LYS A 30 -25.77 30.33 29.76
C LYS A 30 -26.27 29.18 28.92
N ALA A 31 -27.48 29.22 28.42
CA ALA A 31 -28.06 28.18 27.55
C ALA A 31 -27.31 28.14 26.20
N ALA A 32 -27.02 29.29 25.60
CA ALA A 32 -26.25 29.38 24.36
C ALA A 32 -24.82 28.84 24.51
N LEU A 33 -24.11 29.18 25.59
CA LEU A 33 -22.81 28.66 25.93
C LEU A 33 -22.81 27.14 26.16
N ALA A 34 -23.85 26.62 26.84
CA ALA A 34 -24.01 25.16 27.04
C ALA A 34 -24.22 24.43 25.71
N VAL A 35 -25.06 24.95 24.82
CA VAL A 35 -25.29 24.37 23.48
C VAL A 35 -23.97 24.40 22.64
N LEU A 36 -23.27 25.51 22.67
CA LEU A 36 -21.97 25.65 21.98
C LEU A 36 -20.93 24.67 22.52
N SER A 37 -20.88 24.50 23.87
CA SER A 37 -19.94 23.55 24.50
C SER A 37 -20.28 22.10 24.15
N VAL A 38 -21.57 21.74 24.13
CA VAL A 38 -22.00 20.40 23.68
C VAL A 38 -21.70 20.17 22.21
N ALA A 39 -21.96 21.15 21.33
CA ALA A 39 -21.67 21.05 19.91
C ALA A 39 -20.16 20.91 19.64
N LEU A 40 -19.34 21.70 20.33
CA LEU A 40 -17.89 21.63 20.24
C LEU A 40 -17.38 20.27 20.73
N GLY A 41 -17.88 19.77 21.87
CA GLY A 41 -17.54 18.46 22.42
C GLY A 41 -17.91 17.32 21.47
N ALA A 42 -19.10 17.38 20.86
CA ALA A 42 -19.54 16.41 19.86
C ALA A 42 -18.66 16.43 18.61
N THR A 43 -18.30 17.62 18.11
CA THR A 43 -17.40 17.78 16.94
C THR A 43 -16.01 17.22 17.23
N LEU A 44 -15.41 17.56 18.37
CA LEU A 44 -14.09 17.03 18.78
C LEU A 44 -14.14 15.51 18.96
N GLY A 45 -15.21 14.99 19.57
CA GLY A 45 -15.43 13.54 19.70
C GLY A 45 -15.52 12.83 18.35
N ALA A 46 -16.25 13.39 17.40
CA ALA A 46 -16.37 12.83 16.05
C ALA A 46 -15.03 12.87 15.28
N LEU A 47 -14.30 13.97 15.37
CA LEU A 47 -12.97 14.09 14.76
C LEU A 47 -11.99 13.07 15.35
N THR A 48 -11.96 12.92 16.66
CA THR A 48 -11.08 11.96 17.35
C THR A 48 -11.43 10.53 16.96
N ALA A 49 -12.72 10.15 17.01
CA ALA A 49 -13.19 8.83 16.63
C ALA A 49 -12.87 8.52 15.15
N GLY A 50 -13.15 9.47 14.25
CA GLY A 50 -12.84 9.36 12.82
C GLY A 50 -11.33 9.16 12.58
N SER A 51 -10.50 9.92 13.29
CA SER A 51 -9.03 9.82 13.18
C SER A 51 -8.51 8.48 13.68
N VAL A 52 -9.00 7.96 14.80
CA VAL A 52 -8.64 6.61 15.31
C VAL A 52 -9.09 5.52 14.34
N LEU A 53 -10.30 5.61 13.80
CA LEU A 53 -10.79 4.65 12.81
C LEU A 53 -9.94 4.66 11.52
N MET A 54 -9.58 5.85 11.06
CA MET A 54 -8.70 6.01 9.90
C MET A 54 -7.29 5.44 10.19
N ALA A 55 -6.69 5.77 11.33
CA ALA A 55 -5.40 5.23 11.74
C ALA A 55 -5.42 3.68 11.75
N ARG A 56 -6.47 3.09 12.34
CA ARG A 56 -6.67 1.63 12.31
C ARG A 56 -6.79 1.09 10.89
N ARG A 57 -7.52 1.80 10.00
CA ARG A 57 -7.67 1.38 8.60
C ARG A 57 -6.32 1.33 7.87
N VAL A 58 -5.43 2.27 8.12
CA VAL A 58 -4.10 2.34 7.52
C VAL A 58 -3.24 1.13 7.92
N VAL A 59 -3.26 0.71 9.19
CA VAL A 59 -2.37 -0.33 9.71
C VAL A 59 -2.98 -1.74 9.73
N THR A 60 -4.29 -1.89 9.57
CA THR A 60 -4.92 -3.21 9.63
C THR A 60 -4.73 -3.96 8.30
N PRO A 61 -4.19 -5.20 8.33
CA PRO A 61 -4.22 -6.07 7.18
C PRO A 61 -5.67 -6.34 6.77
N ARG A 62 -6.01 -6.06 5.54
CA ARG A 62 -7.34 -6.31 4.99
C ARG A 62 -7.25 -7.23 3.80
N ARG A 63 -8.25 -8.07 3.63
CA ARG A 63 -8.47 -8.76 2.37
C ARG A 63 -8.81 -7.72 1.30
N ARG A 64 -8.51 -8.05 0.05
CA ARG A 64 -8.88 -7.21 -1.10
C ARG A 64 -10.39 -6.97 -1.08
N GLU A 65 -10.77 -5.69 -1.12
CA GLU A 65 -12.18 -5.31 -1.32
C GLU A 65 -12.51 -5.38 -2.81
N PRO A 66 -13.73 -5.82 -3.19
CA PRO A 66 -14.17 -5.77 -4.58
C PRO A 66 -14.13 -4.34 -5.11
N ASP A 67 -13.59 -4.15 -6.31
CA ASP A 67 -13.43 -2.86 -6.98
C ASP A 67 -14.09 -2.82 -8.37
N THR A 68 -14.67 -3.95 -8.80
CA THR A 68 -15.40 -4.07 -10.06
C THR A 68 -16.58 -5.03 -9.93
N ARG A 69 -17.44 -5.02 -10.93
CA ARG A 69 -18.59 -5.93 -11.01
C ARG A 69 -18.56 -6.74 -12.29
N ILE A 70 -18.91 -8.01 -12.18
CA ILE A 70 -19.19 -8.90 -13.31
C ILE A 70 -20.62 -8.60 -13.76
N LEU A 71 -20.78 -8.13 -14.98
CA LEU A 71 -22.06 -7.79 -15.59
C LEU A 71 -22.61 -8.93 -16.45
N ALA A 72 -21.73 -9.70 -17.12
CA ALA A 72 -22.08 -10.89 -17.88
C ALA A 72 -20.89 -11.84 -18.00
N LEU A 73 -21.19 -13.13 -18.07
CA LEU A 73 -20.25 -14.21 -18.33
C LEU A 73 -20.78 -15.01 -19.54
N ASP A 74 -19.96 -15.14 -20.56
CA ASP A 74 -20.25 -15.96 -21.74
C ASP A 74 -19.25 -17.12 -21.78
N THR A 75 -19.68 -18.27 -21.29
CA THR A 75 -18.85 -19.47 -21.20
C THR A 75 -18.63 -20.16 -22.55
N ALA A 76 -19.50 -19.93 -23.54
CA ALA A 76 -19.31 -20.47 -24.89
C ALA A 76 -18.23 -19.66 -25.64
N ALA A 77 -18.30 -18.33 -25.58
CA ALA A 77 -17.34 -17.45 -26.23
C ALA A 77 -16.07 -17.23 -25.38
N GLN A 78 -16.02 -17.75 -24.14
CA GLN A 78 -14.94 -17.52 -23.15
C GLN A 78 -14.65 -16.02 -23.00
N THR A 79 -15.69 -15.24 -22.71
CA THR A 79 -15.60 -13.79 -22.48
C THR A 79 -16.33 -13.38 -21.20
N ILE A 80 -15.89 -12.28 -20.59
CA ILE A 80 -16.50 -11.69 -19.41
C ILE A 80 -16.70 -10.19 -19.63
N THR A 81 -17.84 -9.67 -19.20
CA THR A 81 -18.14 -8.24 -19.23
C THR A 81 -18.07 -7.71 -17.81
N LEU A 82 -17.23 -6.71 -17.58
CA LEU A 82 -17.00 -6.04 -16.30
C LEU A 82 -17.55 -4.61 -16.32
N SER A 83 -17.85 -4.06 -15.16
CA SER A 83 -18.10 -2.63 -15.03
C SER A 83 -16.87 -1.84 -15.50
N ARG A 84 -17.13 -0.71 -16.21
CA ARG A 84 -16.06 0.17 -16.67
C ARG A 84 -15.48 0.97 -15.50
N THR A 85 -14.19 0.79 -15.27
CA THR A 85 -13.39 1.56 -14.32
C THR A 85 -12.08 1.97 -14.97
N PRO A 86 -11.32 2.94 -14.42
CA PRO A 86 -9.99 3.25 -14.94
C PRO A 86 -9.06 2.04 -15.05
N ASP A 87 -9.22 1.04 -14.18
CA ASP A 87 -8.42 -0.18 -14.19
C ASP A 87 -8.91 -1.22 -15.22
N THR A 88 -10.22 -1.43 -15.33
CA THR A 88 -10.77 -2.48 -16.20
C THR A 88 -10.64 -2.18 -17.70
N VAL A 89 -10.38 -0.92 -18.07
CA VAL A 89 -10.15 -0.50 -19.46
C VAL A 89 -8.70 -0.67 -19.93
N LEU A 90 -7.76 -0.89 -19.02
CA LEU A 90 -6.35 -1.00 -19.36
C LEU A 90 -6.10 -2.16 -20.33
N PRO A 91 -5.30 -1.98 -21.39
CA PRO A 91 -4.84 -3.07 -22.23
C PRO A 91 -3.95 -4.05 -21.42
N GLY A 92 -3.77 -5.26 -21.95
CA GLY A 92 -2.90 -6.25 -21.34
C GLY A 92 -3.63 -7.38 -20.62
N ARG A 93 -2.91 -8.06 -19.69
CA ARG A 93 -3.35 -9.28 -19.01
C ARG A 93 -3.41 -9.07 -17.51
N TYR A 94 -4.51 -9.49 -16.88
CA TYR A 94 -4.80 -9.22 -15.47
C TYR A 94 -5.35 -10.44 -14.76
N GLY A 95 -5.35 -10.40 -13.44
CA GLY A 95 -6.10 -11.30 -12.58
C GLY A 95 -7.44 -10.71 -12.17
N LEU A 96 -8.41 -11.57 -11.93
CA LEU A 96 -9.70 -11.20 -11.36
C LEU A 96 -9.98 -12.13 -10.19
N PHE A 97 -10.08 -11.57 -8.99
CA PHE A 97 -10.54 -12.29 -7.80
C PHE A 97 -12.06 -12.32 -7.81
N THR A 98 -12.61 -13.50 -7.73
CA THR A 98 -14.05 -13.77 -7.84
C THR A 98 -14.52 -14.58 -6.65
N LYS A 99 -15.82 -14.87 -6.60
CA LYS A 99 -16.42 -15.82 -5.70
C LYS A 99 -17.40 -16.70 -6.47
N GLY A 100 -17.70 -17.87 -5.94
CA GLY A 100 -18.56 -18.85 -6.58
C GLY A 100 -17.76 -20.06 -7.06
N THR A 101 -17.95 -20.49 -8.30
CA THR A 101 -17.29 -21.70 -8.87
C THR A 101 -15.76 -21.54 -8.98
N SER A 102 -15.26 -20.31 -9.10
CA SER A 102 -13.83 -20.02 -9.15
C SER A 102 -13.50 -18.81 -8.28
N ASP A 103 -12.40 -18.89 -7.52
CA ASP A 103 -11.92 -17.78 -6.68
C ASP A 103 -10.96 -16.85 -7.42
N TYR A 104 -10.45 -17.27 -8.59
CA TYR A 104 -9.48 -16.51 -9.37
C TYR A 104 -9.57 -16.86 -10.86
N ILE A 105 -9.54 -15.83 -11.72
CA ILE A 105 -9.65 -15.93 -13.18
C ILE A 105 -8.57 -15.05 -13.83
N LYS A 106 -7.94 -15.54 -14.89
CA LYS A 106 -7.03 -14.75 -15.73
C LYS A 106 -7.78 -14.11 -16.88
N LEU A 107 -7.56 -12.80 -17.03
CA LEU A 107 -8.16 -11.96 -18.08
C LEU A 107 -7.11 -11.62 -19.15
N GLY A 108 -7.54 -11.66 -20.39
CA GLY A 108 -6.79 -11.24 -21.57
C GLY A 108 -7.18 -9.83 -22.05
N SER A 109 -7.03 -9.62 -23.36
CA SER A 109 -7.28 -8.33 -24.01
C SER A 109 -8.72 -7.82 -23.86
N VAL A 110 -8.88 -6.52 -23.93
CA VAL A 110 -10.15 -5.86 -24.13
C VAL A 110 -10.64 -6.18 -25.55
N LEU A 111 -11.86 -6.67 -25.67
CA LEU A 111 -12.51 -7.01 -26.95
C LEU A 111 -13.43 -5.89 -27.42
N SER A 112 -14.16 -5.28 -26.49
CA SER A 112 -15.00 -4.11 -26.74
C SER A 112 -15.23 -3.36 -25.43
N GLN A 113 -15.62 -2.10 -25.53
CA GLN A 113 -16.00 -1.27 -24.38
C GLN A 113 -17.05 -0.24 -24.82
N ASP A 114 -17.89 0.15 -23.86
CA ASP A 114 -18.84 1.24 -23.98
C ASP A 114 -18.73 2.23 -22.80
N ALA A 115 -19.72 3.08 -22.59
CA ALA A 115 -19.70 4.08 -21.51
C ALA A 115 -19.72 3.45 -20.10
N THR A 116 -20.21 2.22 -19.93
CA THR A 116 -20.48 1.58 -18.63
C THR A 116 -19.80 0.23 -18.46
N SER A 117 -19.37 -0.39 -19.54
CA SER A 117 -18.87 -1.76 -19.54
C SER A 117 -17.59 -1.97 -20.36
N VAL A 118 -16.88 -3.05 -20.02
CA VAL A 118 -15.69 -3.52 -20.74
C VAL A 118 -15.80 -5.03 -20.90
N LYS A 119 -15.76 -5.52 -22.13
CA LYS A 119 -15.73 -6.94 -22.46
C LYS A 119 -14.30 -7.41 -22.66
N ARG A 120 -13.90 -8.45 -21.94
CA ARG A 120 -12.54 -9.00 -21.97
C ARG A 120 -12.55 -10.49 -22.30
N LYS A 121 -11.45 -10.96 -22.90
CA LYS A 121 -11.21 -12.39 -23.13
C LYS A 121 -10.91 -13.08 -21.80
N LEU A 122 -11.45 -14.28 -21.58
CA LEU A 122 -11.02 -15.18 -20.52
C LEU A 122 -9.79 -15.95 -20.98
N LEU A 123 -8.77 -16.05 -20.11
CA LEU A 123 -7.59 -16.89 -20.29
C LEU A 123 -7.66 -18.14 -19.41
N THR A 124 -8.45 -18.09 -18.33
CA THR A 124 -8.85 -19.27 -17.56
C THR A 124 -10.11 -19.84 -18.23
N HIS A 125 -10.10 -21.11 -18.58
CA HIS A 125 -11.29 -21.79 -19.09
C HIS A 125 -12.38 -21.86 -18.01
N ILE A 126 -13.57 -21.39 -18.31
CA ILE A 126 -14.73 -21.42 -17.41
C ILE A 126 -15.80 -22.33 -18.02
N GLY A 127 -16.23 -23.34 -17.24
CA GLY A 127 -17.24 -24.32 -17.66
C GLY A 127 -18.64 -23.72 -17.82
N ALA A 128 -19.52 -24.38 -18.57
CA ALA A 128 -20.85 -23.89 -18.89
C ALA A 128 -21.78 -23.74 -17.68
N ASP A 129 -21.54 -24.50 -16.64
CA ASP A 129 -22.27 -24.52 -15.36
C ASP A 129 -21.71 -23.58 -14.29
N ALA A 130 -20.66 -22.83 -14.63
CA ALA A 130 -20.01 -21.93 -13.68
C ALA A 130 -20.92 -20.76 -13.30
N GLN A 131 -20.95 -20.47 -12.01
CA GLN A 131 -21.65 -19.34 -11.42
C GLN A 131 -20.65 -18.49 -10.64
N LEU A 132 -20.60 -17.20 -10.99
CA LEU A 132 -19.76 -16.22 -10.31
C LEU A 132 -20.64 -15.18 -9.61
N GLU A 133 -20.23 -14.76 -8.41
CA GLU A 133 -20.87 -13.62 -7.74
C GLU A 133 -20.61 -12.33 -8.53
N PRO A 134 -21.53 -11.35 -8.47
CA PRO A 134 -21.39 -10.10 -9.23
C PRO A 134 -20.18 -9.26 -8.83
N GLU A 135 -19.72 -9.35 -7.58
CA GLU A 135 -18.62 -8.55 -7.07
C GLU A 135 -17.28 -9.24 -7.29
N ALA A 136 -16.30 -8.48 -7.82
CA ALA A 136 -14.98 -8.99 -8.13
C ALA A 136 -13.89 -7.96 -7.86
N GLY A 137 -12.63 -8.42 -7.72
CA GLY A 137 -11.46 -7.59 -7.54
C GLY A 137 -10.52 -7.66 -8.75
N PHE A 138 -10.40 -6.57 -9.51
CA PHE A 138 -9.48 -6.47 -10.64
C PHE A 138 -8.04 -6.23 -10.17
N SER A 139 -7.05 -6.97 -10.68
CA SER A 139 -5.72 -7.01 -10.10
C SER A 139 -4.60 -7.13 -11.11
N GLY A 140 -3.47 -6.48 -10.82
CA GLY A 140 -2.18 -6.76 -11.44
C GLY A 140 -1.58 -8.12 -11.06
N TRP A 141 -2.04 -8.75 -10.01
CA TRP A 141 -1.63 -10.09 -9.60
C TRP A 141 -2.10 -11.12 -10.64
N TYR A 142 -1.16 -11.66 -11.41
CA TYR A 142 -1.48 -12.50 -12.59
C TYR A 142 -1.24 -14.01 -12.37
N TYR A 143 -0.30 -14.38 -11.51
CA TYR A 143 -0.06 -15.75 -11.10
C TYR A 143 -0.45 -15.91 -9.63
N ASP A 144 -1.25 -16.92 -9.29
CA ASP A 144 -1.69 -17.19 -7.92
C ASP A 144 -0.89 -18.32 -7.25
N ARG A 145 -0.16 -19.10 -8.05
CA ARG A 145 0.65 -20.25 -7.61
C ARG A 145 1.95 -20.35 -8.39
N PRO A 146 3.06 -20.80 -7.76
CA PRO A 146 4.37 -20.90 -8.39
C PRO A 146 4.40 -21.92 -9.53
N GLU A 147 3.56 -22.99 -9.49
CA GLU A 147 3.46 -24.02 -10.54
C GLU A 147 3.07 -23.44 -11.90
N GLN A 148 2.36 -22.34 -11.92
CA GLN A 148 1.93 -21.68 -13.16
C GLN A 148 3.07 -21.06 -13.95
N LEU A 149 4.25 -20.94 -13.36
CA LEU A 149 5.45 -20.46 -14.04
C LEU A 149 6.15 -21.58 -14.82
N HIS A 150 5.85 -22.85 -14.54
CA HIS A 150 6.53 -24.01 -15.11
C HIS A 150 8.06 -23.97 -14.92
N LEU A 151 8.52 -23.36 -13.82
CA LEU A 151 9.92 -23.27 -13.42
C LEU A 151 10.17 -24.12 -12.18
N PRO A 152 11.36 -24.73 -12.04
CA PRO A 152 11.73 -25.39 -10.79
C PRO A 152 11.69 -24.42 -9.62
N TYR A 153 11.10 -24.83 -8.50
CA TYR A 153 11.10 -24.06 -7.27
C TYR A 153 11.12 -24.97 -6.03
N THR A 154 11.56 -24.42 -4.92
CA THR A 154 11.46 -25.06 -3.60
C THR A 154 10.73 -24.15 -2.62
N PRO A 155 9.76 -24.69 -1.85
CA PRO A 155 9.21 -23.95 -0.71
C PRO A 155 10.25 -23.91 0.41
N GLU A 156 10.43 -22.73 0.99
CA GLU A 156 11.38 -22.47 2.08
C GLU A 156 10.67 -21.85 3.28
N LEU A 157 11.25 -22.04 4.46
CA LEU A 157 10.84 -21.38 5.69
C LEU A 157 12.01 -20.57 6.24
N ILE A 158 11.86 -19.25 6.28
CA ILE A 158 12.91 -18.34 6.71
C ILE A 158 12.63 -17.91 8.15
N GLY A 159 13.51 -18.28 9.08
CA GLY A 159 13.39 -17.90 10.47
C GLY A 159 13.53 -16.39 10.65
N SER A 160 12.51 -15.75 11.21
CA SER A 160 12.47 -14.34 11.57
C SER A 160 12.15 -14.13 13.04
N THR A 161 12.13 -12.89 13.50
CA THR A 161 11.80 -12.53 14.90
C THR A 161 10.35 -12.84 15.30
N VAL A 162 9.47 -13.04 14.32
CA VAL A 162 8.05 -13.40 14.54
C VAL A 162 7.76 -14.87 14.31
N GLY A 163 8.76 -15.63 13.84
CA GLY A 163 8.65 -17.04 13.51
C GLY A 163 9.03 -17.33 12.04
N PRO A 164 8.81 -18.55 11.56
CA PRO A 164 9.18 -18.94 10.20
C PRO A 164 8.26 -18.28 9.17
N CYS A 165 8.84 -17.43 8.31
CA CYS A 165 8.15 -16.80 7.19
C CYS A 165 8.29 -17.69 5.94
N PRO A 166 7.19 -18.05 5.26
CA PRO A 166 7.25 -18.82 4.04
C PRO A 166 7.90 -18.07 2.89
N ALA A 167 8.61 -18.77 2.02
CA ALA A 167 9.18 -18.23 0.80
C ALA A 167 9.14 -19.28 -0.33
N TRP A 168 9.32 -18.82 -1.58
CA TRP A 168 9.60 -19.66 -2.73
C TRP A 168 10.96 -19.31 -3.31
N LEU A 169 11.82 -20.32 -3.41
CA LEU A 169 13.13 -20.19 -4.05
C LEU A 169 13.07 -20.76 -5.47
N PHE A 170 13.35 -19.91 -6.45
CA PHE A 170 13.49 -20.29 -7.86
C PHE A 170 14.98 -20.22 -8.22
N PRO A 171 15.70 -21.36 -8.22
CA PRO A 171 17.11 -21.38 -8.55
C PRO A 171 17.30 -21.07 -10.04
N ALA A 172 18.34 -20.30 -10.34
CA ALA A 172 18.77 -20.01 -11.70
C ALA A 172 20.25 -20.42 -11.89
N ARG A 173 20.80 -20.14 -13.07
CA ARG A 173 22.16 -20.55 -13.41
C ARG A 173 23.23 -19.93 -12.53
N ASP A 174 23.06 -18.65 -12.16
CA ASP A 174 23.99 -17.96 -11.24
C ASP A 174 23.52 -18.12 -9.78
N ALA A 175 24.35 -18.78 -8.99
CA ALA A 175 24.11 -18.94 -7.56
C ALA A 175 24.57 -17.74 -6.71
N GLU A 176 25.30 -16.78 -7.27
CA GLU A 176 25.87 -15.64 -6.53
C GLU A 176 25.01 -14.38 -6.62
N THR A 177 24.25 -14.19 -7.72
CA THR A 177 23.35 -13.06 -7.89
C THR A 177 21.91 -13.49 -7.62
N TRP A 178 21.27 -12.86 -6.64
CA TRP A 178 19.90 -13.16 -6.23
C TRP A 178 19.01 -11.94 -6.33
N VAL A 179 17.72 -12.14 -6.58
CA VAL A 179 16.69 -11.14 -6.33
C VAL A 179 15.77 -11.60 -5.19
N ILE A 180 15.58 -10.75 -4.18
CA ILE A 180 14.58 -10.95 -3.13
C ILE A 180 13.37 -10.08 -3.48
N GLN A 181 12.19 -10.71 -3.63
CA GLN A 181 10.97 -10.06 -4.09
C GLN A 181 9.99 -9.90 -2.94
N VAL A 182 9.54 -8.65 -2.71
CA VAL A 182 8.75 -8.21 -1.55
C VAL A 182 7.44 -7.60 -2.02
N HIS A 183 6.32 -8.26 -1.72
CA HIS A 183 4.98 -7.87 -2.14
C HIS A 183 4.44 -6.63 -1.41
N GLY A 184 3.33 -6.08 -1.92
CA GLY A 184 2.66 -4.91 -1.37
C GLY A 184 1.75 -5.19 -0.17
N ARG A 185 1.08 -4.14 0.31
CA ARG A 185 0.14 -4.20 1.42
C ARG A 185 -1.16 -4.91 1.02
N GLY A 186 -1.62 -5.84 1.86
CA GLY A 186 -2.88 -6.56 1.64
C GLY A 186 -2.83 -7.57 0.49
N THR A 187 -1.62 -7.94 0.06
CA THR A 187 -1.35 -9.00 -0.90
C THR A 187 -0.46 -10.06 -0.25
N THR A 188 -0.09 -11.09 -0.99
CA THR A 188 0.85 -12.13 -0.56
C THR A 188 2.01 -12.24 -1.56
N ARG A 189 3.00 -13.07 -1.23
CA ARG A 189 4.15 -13.31 -2.10
C ARG A 189 3.79 -13.71 -3.53
N ALA A 190 2.60 -14.28 -3.77
CA ALA A 190 2.16 -14.66 -5.13
C ALA A 190 2.03 -13.43 -6.08
N GLU A 191 1.83 -12.22 -5.55
CA GLU A 191 1.86 -10.99 -6.36
C GLU A 191 3.19 -10.83 -7.11
N CYS A 192 4.30 -11.25 -6.50
CA CYS A 192 5.64 -11.11 -7.05
C CYS A 192 5.97 -12.12 -8.17
N LEU A 193 5.20 -13.21 -8.30
CA LEU A 193 5.48 -14.29 -9.25
C LEU A 193 5.63 -13.80 -10.70
N ARG A 194 4.97 -12.69 -11.06
CA ARG A 194 5.07 -12.10 -12.40
C ARG A 194 6.49 -11.61 -12.76
N ALA A 195 7.34 -11.34 -11.77
CA ALA A 195 8.71 -10.93 -11.99
C ALA A 195 9.71 -12.10 -12.07
N VAL A 196 9.36 -13.28 -11.54
CA VAL A 196 10.27 -14.43 -11.54
C VAL A 196 10.78 -14.79 -12.93
N PRO A 197 9.95 -14.82 -14.00
CA PRO A 197 10.44 -15.20 -15.33
C PRO A 197 11.53 -14.29 -15.89
N VAL A 198 11.47 -12.97 -15.67
CA VAL A 198 12.51 -12.07 -16.19
C VAL A 198 13.85 -12.31 -15.50
N PHE A 199 13.87 -12.48 -14.18
CA PHE A 199 15.10 -12.75 -13.45
C PHE A 199 15.66 -14.14 -13.75
N HIS A 200 14.80 -15.15 -13.86
CA HIS A 200 15.22 -16.51 -14.22
C HIS A 200 15.83 -16.55 -15.64
N ALA A 201 15.23 -15.83 -16.61
CA ALA A 201 15.77 -15.74 -17.96
C ALA A 201 17.14 -15.03 -18.00
N LEU A 202 17.38 -14.10 -17.07
CA LEU A 202 18.66 -13.44 -16.87
C LEU A 202 19.66 -14.26 -16.06
N GLY A 203 19.31 -15.48 -15.64
CA GLY A 203 20.17 -16.35 -14.85
C GLY A 203 20.23 -16.00 -13.37
N ILE A 204 19.39 -15.09 -12.86
CA ILE A 204 19.38 -14.59 -11.48
C ILE A 204 18.41 -15.44 -10.64
N THR A 205 18.90 -15.99 -9.53
CA THR A 205 18.08 -16.76 -8.58
C THR A 205 17.07 -15.85 -7.89
N ALA A 206 15.78 -16.25 -7.88
CA ALA A 206 14.72 -15.45 -7.26
C ALA A 206 14.22 -16.09 -5.94
N LEU A 207 14.12 -15.26 -4.89
CA LEU A 207 13.55 -15.61 -3.59
C LEU A 207 12.33 -14.73 -3.35
N VAL A 208 11.15 -15.32 -3.41
CA VAL A 208 9.86 -14.64 -3.24
C VAL A 208 9.40 -14.82 -1.80
N VAL A 209 9.35 -13.76 -1.01
CA VAL A 209 9.21 -13.84 0.44
C VAL A 209 7.88 -13.34 0.97
N SER A 210 7.39 -13.98 2.03
CA SER A 210 6.36 -13.48 2.93
C SER A 210 7.00 -12.74 4.09
N TYR A 211 6.26 -11.78 4.67
CA TYR A 211 6.65 -11.07 5.88
C TYR A 211 5.45 -10.96 6.84
N ARG A 212 5.72 -10.60 8.10
CA ARG A 212 4.70 -10.52 9.17
C ARG A 212 3.39 -9.89 8.74
N ASN A 213 2.28 -10.48 9.16
CA ASN A 213 0.93 -9.96 8.99
C ASN A 213 0.38 -9.99 7.54
N ASP A 214 1.05 -10.61 6.57
CA ASP A 214 0.60 -10.71 5.18
C ASP A 214 -0.51 -11.78 4.95
N GLY A 215 -0.80 -12.58 5.96
CA GLY A 215 -1.80 -13.66 5.93
C GLY A 215 -1.20 -15.05 5.76
N GLU A 216 0.03 -15.18 5.26
CA GLU A 216 0.76 -16.44 5.10
C GLU A 216 1.89 -16.58 6.15
N ALA A 217 2.58 -15.49 6.46
CA ALA A 217 3.60 -15.44 7.52
C ALA A 217 2.98 -15.28 8.92
N PRO A 218 3.73 -15.58 9.99
CA PRO A 218 3.28 -15.39 11.35
C PRO A 218 2.85 -13.95 11.63
N ARG A 219 1.85 -13.80 12.50
CA ARG A 219 1.39 -12.49 12.95
C ARG A 219 2.31 -11.92 14.02
N SER A 220 2.56 -10.62 13.96
CA SER A 220 3.10 -9.88 15.09
C SER A 220 2.10 -9.91 16.27
N ARG A 221 2.55 -9.53 17.47
CA ARG A 221 1.69 -9.51 18.66
C ARG A 221 0.39 -8.73 18.47
N THR A 222 0.41 -7.67 17.68
CA THR A 222 -0.76 -6.82 17.41
C THR A 222 -1.52 -7.22 16.15
N GLY A 223 -0.90 -7.98 15.25
CA GLY A 223 -1.46 -8.35 13.96
C GLY A 223 -1.65 -7.16 13.01
N THR A 224 -0.98 -6.02 13.27
CA THR A 224 -1.06 -4.81 12.44
C THR A 224 0.24 -4.56 11.70
N TYR A 225 0.17 -3.94 10.52
CA TYR A 225 1.33 -3.44 9.81
C TYR A 225 1.95 -2.25 10.55
N THR A 226 3.26 -2.10 10.43
CA THR A 226 4.02 -0.93 10.85
C THR A 226 4.55 -0.13 9.64
N LEU A 227 3.92 -0.35 8.46
CA LEU A 227 4.15 0.42 7.23
C LEU A 227 5.58 0.31 6.66
N GLY A 228 6.29 -0.75 6.99
CA GLY A 228 7.70 -0.97 6.64
C GLY A 228 8.67 -0.81 7.82
N SER A 229 8.26 -0.16 8.93
CA SER A 229 9.14 0.14 10.07
C SER A 229 9.68 -1.12 10.78
N THR A 230 8.97 -2.23 10.74
CA THR A 230 9.43 -3.50 11.34
C THR A 230 9.44 -4.66 10.34
N GLU A 231 8.64 -4.60 9.28
CA GLU A 231 8.53 -5.64 8.25
C GLU A 231 9.87 -5.88 7.53
N TRP A 232 10.69 -4.84 7.37
CA TRP A 232 12.01 -4.95 6.75
C TRP A 232 12.91 -5.98 7.47
N ARG A 233 12.69 -6.24 8.77
CA ARG A 233 13.49 -7.22 9.54
C ARG A 233 13.24 -8.66 9.11
N ASP A 234 12.02 -8.96 8.63
CA ASP A 234 11.72 -10.29 8.09
C ASP A 234 12.39 -10.47 6.71
N VAL A 235 12.47 -9.39 5.93
CA VAL A 235 13.20 -9.38 4.65
C VAL A 235 14.72 -9.40 4.89
N ASP A 236 15.22 -8.77 5.96
CA ASP A 236 16.63 -8.86 6.36
C ASP A 236 17.03 -10.30 6.73
N ALA A 237 16.13 -11.04 7.39
CA ALA A 237 16.32 -12.47 7.62
C ALA A 237 16.41 -13.26 6.30
N ALA A 238 15.66 -12.85 5.26
CA ALA A 238 15.77 -13.43 3.94
C ALA A 238 17.09 -13.09 3.24
N VAL A 239 17.62 -11.88 3.42
CA VAL A 239 18.98 -11.52 2.98
C VAL A 239 20.01 -12.42 3.65
N GLY A 240 19.92 -12.60 4.98
CA GLY A 240 20.78 -13.52 5.72
C GLY A 240 20.67 -14.97 5.24
N PHE A 241 19.46 -15.43 4.90
CA PHE A 241 19.22 -16.75 4.31
C PHE A 241 19.89 -16.89 2.93
N ALA A 242 19.70 -15.94 2.04
CA ALA A 242 20.31 -15.94 0.72
C ALA A 242 21.84 -15.97 0.79
N ARG A 243 22.45 -15.17 1.68
CA ARG A 243 23.90 -15.17 1.92
C ARG A 243 24.43 -16.53 2.39
N ARG A 244 23.74 -17.20 3.32
CA ARG A 244 24.11 -18.55 3.75
C ARG A 244 24.02 -19.59 2.63
N ARG A 245 23.21 -19.34 1.58
CA ARG A 245 23.08 -20.15 0.38
C ARG A 245 24.04 -19.76 -0.74
N GLY A 246 24.97 -18.81 -0.48
CA GLY A 246 26.01 -18.42 -1.41
C GLY A 246 25.77 -17.11 -2.17
N ALA A 247 24.64 -16.42 -1.92
CA ALA A 247 24.38 -15.12 -2.55
C ALA A 247 25.44 -14.09 -2.09
N ARG A 248 26.08 -13.44 -3.07
CA ARG A 248 27.05 -12.37 -2.85
C ARG A 248 26.51 -11.01 -3.26
N ARG A 249 25.66 -10.97 -4.29
CA ARG A 249 25.00 -9.78 -4.83
C ARG A 249 23.50 -9.97 -4.75
N ILE A 250 22.83 -9.13 -4.00
CA ILE A 250 21.38 -9.24 -3.78
C ILE A 250 20.69 -7.98 -4.27
N VAL A 251 19.83 -8.14 -5.27
CA VAL A 251 18.89 -7.11 -5.67
C VAL A 251 17.61 -7.28 -4.85
N VAL A 252 17.03 -6.20 -4.33
CA VAL A 252 15.75 -6.27 -3.63
C VAL A 252 14.69 -5.61 -4.49
N MET A 253 13.66 -6.36 -4.87
CA MET A 253 12.54 -5.82 -5.64
C MET A 253 11.29 -5.73 -4.78
N GLY A 254 10.68 -4.53 -4.72
CA GLY A 254 9.51 -4.27 -3.88
C GLY A 254 8.38 -3.57 -4.60
N TRP A 255 7.14 -4.00 -4.32
CA TRP A 255 5.91 -3.40 -4.83
C TRP A 255 5.21 -2.57 -3.75
N SER A 256 4.81 -1.34 -4.03
CA SER A 256 4.02 -0.51 -3.11
C SER A 256 4.66 -0.43 -1.71
N MET A 257 4.00 -0.95 -0.67
CA MET A 257 4.58 -1.08 0.67
C MET A 257 5.85 -1.96 0.69
N GLY A 258 5.95 -2.96 -0.19
CA GLY A 258 7.18 -3.74 -0.38
C GLY A 258 8.36 -2.87 -0.82
N GLY A 259 8.08 -1.79 -1.57
CA GLY A 259 9.06 -0.76 -1.90
C GLY A 259 9.52 0.03 -0.67
N ALA A 260 8.59 0.43 0.20
CA ALA A 260 8.94 1.06 1.49
C ALA A 260 9.78 0.11 2.37
N ILE A 261 9.44 -1.18 2.40
CA ILE A 261 10.20 -2.22 3.12
C ILE A 261 11.62 -2.33 2.54
N ALA A 262 11.78 -2.37 1.22
CA ALA A 262 13.07 -2.45 0.56
C ALA A 262 13.95 -1.22 0.83
N LEU A 263 13.36 -0.01 0.84
CA LEU A 263 14.05 1.22 1.22
C LEU A 263 14.51 1.19 2.68
N GLN A 264 13.64 0.77 3.62
CA GLN A 264 14.02 0.61 5.03
C GLN A 264 15.11 -0.45 5.22
N LEU A 265 15.05 -1.55 4.49
CA LEU A 265 16.07 -2.58 4.49
C LEU A 265 17.43 -2.00 4.05
N SER A 266 17.48 -1.25 2.96
CA SER A 266 18.71 -0.66 2.43
C SER A 266 19.36 0.34 3.40
N LEU A 267 18.54 1.04 4.19
CA LEU A 267 18.99 2.02 5.18
C LEU A 267 19.45 1.38 6.49
N ASN A 268 18.83 0.26 6.91
CA ASN A 268 18.96 -0.23 8.29
C ASN A 268 19.55 -1.64 8.42
N SER A 269 19.67 -2.40 7.32
CA SER A 269 20.15 -3.78 7.34
C SER A 269 21.62 -3.88 7.82
N ALA A 270 21.89 -4.87 8.67
CA ALA A 270 23.27 -5.28 8.99
C ALA A 270 23.95 -5.99 7.80
N HIS A 271 23.18 -6.43 6.81
CA HIS A 271 23.64 -7.10 5.59
C HIS A 271 23.68 -6.19 4.37
N ARG A 272 23.58 -4.86 4.55
CA ARG A 272 23.48 -3.88 3.46
C ARG A 272 24.62 -4.00 2.44
N ASP A 273 25.81 -4.41 2.84
CA ASP A 273 26.95 -4.57 1.93
C ASP A 273 26.76 -5.69 0.88
N ALA A 274 25.80 -6.61 1.13
CA ALA A 274 25.40 -7.62 0.15
C ALA A 274 24.28 -7.14 -0.78
N ILE A 275 23.63 -6.00 -0.47
CA ILE A 275 22.60 -5.41 -1.31
C ILE A 275 23.30 -4.68 -2.44
N ALA A 276 23.06 -5.14 -3.66
CA ALA A 276 23.68 -4.58 -4.86
C ALA A 276 22.81 -3.50 -5.55
N GLY A 277 21.51 -3.48 -5.23
CA GLY A 277 20.59 -2.47 -5.75
C GLY A 277 19.13 -2.76 -5.41
N LEU A 278 18.27 -1.79 -5.71
CA LEU A 278 16.82 -1.88 -5.48
C LEU A 278 16.06 -1.70 -6.80
N ILE A 279 14.97 -2.44 -6.96
CA ILE A 279 13.98 -2.24 -8.03
C ILE A 279 12.63 -2.03 -7.35
N LEU A 280 11.99 -0.91 -7.61
CA LEU A 280 10.78 -0.50 -6.90
C LEU A 280 9.65 -0.24 -7.89
N GLU A 281 8.54 -0.98 -7.79
CA GLU A 281 7.35 -0.73 -8.60
C GLU A 281 6.27 -0.05 -7.76
N SER A 282 5.83 1.15 -8.21
CA SER A 282 4.83 1.98 -7.52
C SER A 282 5.12 2.14 -6.02
N PRO A 283 6.38 2.46 -5.59
CA PRO A 283 6.79 2.40 -4.19
C PRO A 283 6.12 3.45 -3.34
N VAL A 284 5.85 3.11 -2.06
CA VAL A 284 5.52 4.13 -1.07
C VAL A 284 6.82 4.73 -0.54
N VAL A 285 7.16 5.93 -1.02
CA VAL A 285 8.32 6.71 -0.59
C VAL A 285 7.94 7.61 0.60
N ASP A 286 6.74 8.20 0.57
CA ASP A 286 6.17 9.01 1.64
C ASP A 286 4.74 8.53 2.00
N TRP A 287 4.57 8.01 3.22
CA TRP A 287 3.27 7.58 3.73
C TRP A 287 2.28 8.72 3.97
N ASN A 288 2.75 9.92 4.34
CA ASN A 288 1.87 11.07 4.56
C ASN A 288 1.20 11.50 3.25
N LEU A 289 1.97 11.51 2.16
CA LEU A 289 1.46 11.81 0.81
C LEU A 289 0.39 10.79 0.41
N VAL A 290 0.70 9.50 0.52
CA VAL A 290 -0.23 8.41 0.14
C VAL A 290 -1.53 8.46 0.94
N VAL A 291 -1.44 8.59 2.27
CA VAL A 291 -2.63 8.61 3.14
C VAL A 291 -3.49 9.84 2.86
N LYS A 292 -2.89 11.01 2.65
CA LYS A 292 -3.61 12.24 2.27
C LYS A 292 -4.30 12.09 0.91
N TYR A 293 -3.59 11.55 -0.09
CA TYR A 293 -4.15 11.33 -1.43
C TYR A 293 -5.39 10.44 -1.39
N GLN A 294 -5.30 9.28 -0.71
CA GLN A 294 -6.42 8.35 -0.57
C GLN A 294 -7.58 8.93 0.25
N ALA A 295 -7.27 9.68 1.31
CA ALA A 295 -8.27 10.36 2.14
C ALA A 295 -9.08 11.38 1.33
N ARG A 296 -8.42 12.19 0.50
CA ARG A 296 -9.07 13.15 -0.39
C ARG A 296 -9.97 12.47 -1.41
N GLY A 297 -9.52 11.35 -2.00
CA GLY A 297 -10.35 10.53 -2.90
C GLY A 297 -11.61 9.96 -2.23
N GLN A 298 -11.60 9.82 -0.90
CA GLN A 298 -12.74 9.39 -0.08
C GLN A 298 -13.48 10.55 0.61
N HIS A 299 -13.17 11.80 0.26
CA HIS A 299 -13.74 13.02 0.86
C HIS A 299 -13.54 13.11 2.39
N VAL A 300 -12.47 12.51 2.92
CA VAL A 300 -12.10 12.61 4.34
C VAL A 300 -11.38 13.93 4.58
N PRO A 301 -11.81 14.74 5.58
CA PRO A 301 -11.16 16.01 5.88
C PRO A 301 -9.68 15.87 6.26
N ASP A 302 -8.83 16.79 5.80
CA ASP A 302 -7.37 16.79 6.06
C ASP A 302 -7.05 16.78 7.58
N ALA A 303 -7.91 17.42 8.40
CA ALA A 303 -7.76 17.39 9.87
C ALA A 303 -7.86 15.97 10.46
N VAL A 304 -8.80 15.15 9.96
CA VAL A 304 -8.95 13.74 10.38
C VAL A 304 -7.71 12.95 9.98
N THR A 305 -7.21 13.17 8.77
CA THR A 305 -6.01 12.51 8.24
C THR A 305 -4.77 12.89 9.05
N GLY A 306 -4.58 14.19 9.31
CA GLY A 306 -3.45 14.66 10.11
C GLY A 306 -3.44 14.09 11.52
N LEU A 307 -4.59 14.11 12.20
CA LEU A 307 -4.75 13.52 13.54
C LEU A 307 -4.57 11.99 13.53
N ALA A 308 -4.99 11.30 12.46
CA ALA A 308 -4.77 9.86 12.31
C ALA A 308 -3.28 9.51 12.20
N MET A 309 -2.52 10.26 11.39
CA MET A 309 -1.08 10.06 11.24
C MET A 309 -0.34 10.40 12.54
N GLU A 310 -0.77 11.45 13.26
CA GLU A 310 -0.21 11.79 14.57
C GLU A 310 -0.51 10.72 15.62
N ALA A 311 -1.72 10.14 15.62
CA ALA A 311 -2.06 9.03 16.50
C ALA A 311 -1.20 7.78 16.25
N LEU A 312 -0.81 7.51 15.00
CA LEU A 312 0.12 6.42 14.68
C LEU A 312 1.54 6.69 15.18
N ARG A 313 1.94 7.95 15.29
CA ARG A 313 3.28 8.40 15.69
C ARG A 313 3.48 8.44 17.20
N THR A 314 2.39 8.45 17.99
CA THR A 314 2.43 8.72 19.42
C THR A 314 2.18 7.47 20.28
N GLU A 315 3.01 7.27 21.31
CA GLU A 315 2.95 6.09 22.19
C GLU A 315 1.62 6.01 22.97
N TRP A 316 1.10 7.14 23.47
CA TRP A 316 -0.15 7.13 24.23
C TRP A 316 -1.35 6.70 23.37
N ALA A 317 -1.32 6.90 22.07
CA ALA A 317 -2.38 6.52 21.14
C ALA A 317 -2.24 5.08 20.62
N ALA A 318 -1.12 4.43 20.83
CA ALA A 318 -0.87 3.06 20.35
C ALA A 318 -1.94 2.03 20.76
N PRO A 319 -2.49 2.05 21.99
CA PRO A 319 -3.63 1.19 22.34
C PRO A 319 -4.89 1.52 21.53
N LEU A 320 -5.13 2.81 21.23
CA LEU A 320 -6.28 3.25 20.45
C LEU A 320 -6.14 2.84 18.99
N THR A 321 -4.96 2.90 18.41
CA THR A 321 -4.66 2.51 17.03
C THR A 321 -4.43 1.00 16.86
N ARG A 322 -4.27 0.26 17.98
CA ARG A 322 -3.93 -1.17 18.02
C ARG A 322 -2.54 -1.51 17.47
N THR A 323 -1.64 -0.55 17.40
CA THR A 323 -0.27 -0.77 16.88
C THR A 323 0.67 -1.34 17.93
N GLY A 324 0.30 -1.26 19.22
CA GLY A 324 1.12 -1.74 20.34
C GLY A 324 2.31 -0.87 20.70
N ALA A 325 2.80 -0.04 19.79
CA ALA A 325 3.81 0.98 19.94
C ALA A 325 3.64 2.05 18.86
N ALA A 326 4.24 3.20 19.03
CA ALA A 326 4.27 4.24 18.00
C ALA A 326 5.00 3.76 16.75
N ILE A 327 4.48 4.14 15.58
CA ILE A 327 5.16 3.91 14.30
C ILE A 327 6.12 5.07 14.06
N ARG A 328 7.38 4.75 13.82
CA ARG A 328 8.44 5.73 13.55
C ARG A 328 8.30 6.27 12.12
N LEU A 329 7.23 7.07 11.87
CA LEU A 329 6.97 7.68 10.56
C LEU A 329 8.09 8.61 10.11
N ASP A 330 8.83 9.18 11.04
CA ASP A 330 10.06 9.95 10.80
C ASP A 330 11.15 9.11 10.13
N GLN A 331 11.28 7.83 10.51
CA GLN A 331 12.23 6.90 9.88
C GLN A 331 11.74 6.39 8.53
N LEU A 332 10.44 6.44 8.29
CA LEU A 332 9.81 6.05 7.02
C LEU A 332 9.80 7.19 5.98
N ASP A 333 10.14 8.41 6.37
CA ASP A 333 10.33 9.54 5.45
C ASP A 333 11.69 9.40 4.75
N VAL A 334 11.67 8.72 3.61
CA VAL A 334 12.88 8.44 2.84
C VAL A 334 13.44 9.68 2.17
N LEU A 335 12.59 10.65 1.83
CA LEU A 335 13.05 11.90 1.20
C LEU A 335 13.94 12.68 2.17
N SER A 336 13.55 12.82 3.44
CA SER A 336 14.38 13.48 4.45
C SER A 336 15.69 12.73 4.72
N ARG A 337 15.75 11.45 4.41
CA ARG A 337 16.90 10.54 4.58
C ARG A 337 17.59 10.17 3.27
N ALA A 338 17.28 10.84 2.17
CA ALA A 338 17.80 10.50 0.85
C ALA A 338 19.34 10.49 0.80
N GLY A 339 20.00 11.35 1.59
CA GLY A 339 21.47 11.37 1.73
C GLY A 339 22.08 10.11 2.37
N GLU A 340 21.27 9.28 3.05
CA GLU A 340 21.75 8.00 3.64
C GLU A 340 21.71 6.84 2.65
N LEU A 341 20.98 6.97 1.53
CA LEU A 341 20.90 5.94 0.49
C LEU A 341 22.27 5.76 -0.18
N ARG A 342 22.65 4.51 -0.41
CA ARG A 342 23.96 4.15 -0.97
C ARG A 342 23.89 3.21 -2.17
N HIS A 343 22.75 2.56 -2.39
CA HIS A 343 22.57 1.57 -3.42
C HIS A 343 21.89 2.19 -4.66
N PRO A 344 22.23 1.77 -5.87
CA PRO A 344 21.52 2.17 -7.06
C PRO A 344 20.06 1.70 -7.00
N ILE A 345 19.14 2.54 -7.47
CA ILE A 345 17.70 2.30 -7.41
C ILE A 345 17.08 2.51 -8.77
N LEU A 346 16.32 1.51 -9.25
CA LEU A 346 15.39 1.66 -10.36
C LEU A 346 13.97 1.81 -9.80
N ILE A 347 13.28 2.88 -10.16
CA ILE A 347 11.86 3.07 -9.88
C ILE A 347 11.07 2.86 -11.18
N LEU A 348 10.04 2.02 -11.14
CA LEU A 348 9.04 1.85 -12.19
C LEU A 348 7.73 2.40 -11.63
N HIS A 349 7.21 3.52 -12.15
CA HIS A 349 6.01 4.15 -11.59
C HIS A 349 5.15 4.74 -12.70
N SER A 350 3.83 4.70 -12.50
CA SER A 350 2.87 5.34 -13.40
C SER A 350 2.45 6.70 -12.85
N ASP A 351 2.45 7.73 -13.69
CA ASP A 351 1.89 9.04 -13.32
C ASP A 351 0.37 9.01 -13.18
N ASP A 352 -0.30 7.98 -13.73
CA ASP A 352 -1.73 7.69 -13.51
C ASP A 352 -1.95 6.67 -12.38
N ASP A 353 -1.07 6.59 -11.40
CA ASP A 353 -1.24 5.72 -10.23
C ASP A 353 -2.33 6.28 -9.31
N GLY A 354 -3.50 5.64 -9.33
CA GLY A 354 -4.65 6.07 -8.54
C GLY A 354 -4.61 5.67 -7.07
N TYR A 355 -3.49 5.10 -6.57
CA TYR A 355 -3.37 4.66 -5.19
C TYR A 355 -2.16 5.26 -4.46
N VAL A 356 -0.98 5.25 -5.09
CA VAL A 356 0.26 5.87 -4.62
C VAL A 356 0.69 6.91 -5.65
N PRO A 357 0.55 8.23 -5.37
CA PRO A 357 1.01 9.27 -6.30
C PRO A 357 2.50 9.15 -6.60
N SER A 358 2.89 9.39 -7.84
CA SER A 358 4.29 9.30 -8.30
C SER A 358 5.17 10.46 -7.82
N ASP A 359 4.58 11.54 -7.29
CA ASP A 359 5.28 12.76 -6.86
C ASP A 359 6.50 12.46 -5.99
N ALA A 360 6.35 11.67 -4.93
CA ALA A 360 7.47 11.34 -4.04
C ALA A 360 8.55 10.48 -4.72
N SER A 361 8.22 9.74 -5.78
CA SER A 361 9.20 9.03 -6.62
C SER A 361 9.98 10.00 -7.48
N HIS A 362 9.33 10.99 -8.09
CA HIS A 362 10.00 12.07 -8.80
C HIS A 362 10.90 12.90 -7.89
N ASP A 363 10.41 13.25 -6.68
CA ASP A 363 11.21 13.96 -5.68
C ASP A 363 12.46 13.18 -5.28
N LEU A 364 12.37 11.86 -5.17
CA LEU A 364 13.53 11.01 -4.84
C LEU A 364 14.57 10.98 -5.96
N VAL A 365 14.14 10.99 -7.22
CA VAL A 365 15.05 11.15 -8.37
C VAL A 365 15.77 12.50 -8.31
N VAL A 366 15.05 13.57 -8.01
CA VAL A 366 15.64 14.92 -7.88
C VAL A 366 16.61 14.98 -6.71
N ALA A 367 16.29 14.34 -5.58
CA ALA A 367 17.15 14.32 -4.39
C ALA A 367 18.42 13.49 -4.59
N ARG A 368 18.38 12.42 -5.40
CA ARG A 368 19.50 11.49 -5.62
C ARG A 368 19.64 11.07 -7.08
N PRO A 369 19.93 12.03 -7.99
CA PRO A 369 20.10 11.74 -9.42
C PRO A 369 21.32 10.87 -9.71
N ASP A 370 22.24 10.75 -8.75
CA ASP A 370 23.42 9.89 -8.82
C ASP A 370 23.08 8.40 -8.59
N LEU A 371 22.01 8.08 -7.89
CA LEU A 371 21.62 6.71 -7.51
C LEU A 371 20.28 6.27 -8.10
N VAL A 372 19.33 7.19 -8.27
CA VAL A 372 17.94 6.85 -8.58
C VAL A 372 17.65 7.11 -10.04
N GLN A 373 17.26 6.07 -10.75
CA GLN A 373 16.71 6.13 -12.10
C GLN A 373 15.22 5.79 -12.05
N MET A 374 14.40 6.46 -12.86
CA MET A 374 12.97 6.20 -12.93
C MET A 374 12.52 5.99 -14.38
N GLN A 375 11.71 4.94 -14.57
CA GLN A 375 10.95 4.70 -15.79
C GLN A 375 9.49 5.08 -15.53
N VAL A 376 9.03 6.14 -16.14
CA VAL A 376 7.67 6.65 -16.00
C VAL A 376 6.75 5.92 -16.97
N PHE A 377 5.64 5.35 -16.46
CA PHE A 377 4.53 4.83 -17.25
C PHE A 377 3.38 5.83 -17.16
N GLU A 378 2.85 6.27 -18.30
CA GLU A 378 1.85 7.35 -18.30
C GLU A 378 0.46 6.88 -17.83
N VAL A 379 0.09 5.61 -18.10
CA VAL A 379 -1.31 5.13 -17.96
C VAL A 379 -1.42 3.79 -17.23
N ALA A 380 -0.39 3.26 -16.63
CA ALA A 380 -0.37 1.88 -16.10
C ALA A 380 -0.77 1.75 -14.62
N ARG A 381 -1.72 2.40 -14.08
CA ARG A 381 -2.29 2.28 -12.71
C ARG A 381 -1.41 1.55 -11.66
N HIS A 382 -1.79 1.59 -10.36
CA HIS A 382 -1.02 1.07 -9.23
C HIS A 382 -0.64 -0.41 -9.37
N THR A 383 0.66 -0.72 -9.31
CA THR A 383 1.23 -2.09 -9.38
C THR A 383 0.71 -2.93 -10.56
N LYS A 384 0.43 -2.30 -11.71
CA LYS A 384 -0.07 -2.95 -12.92
C LYS A 384 0.82 -2.69 -14.14
N LEU A 385 2.04 -2.21 -13.93
CA LEU A 385 2.95 -1.83 -15.00
C LEU A 385 3.34 -3.03 -15.87
N TRP A 386 3.72 -4.15 -15.26
CA TRP A 386 3.98 -5.41 -15.96
C TRP A 386 2.77 -5.90 -16.78
N ASN A 387 1.58 -5.73 -16.23
CA ASN A 387 0.35 -6.17 -16.88
C ASN A 387 0.01 -5.32 -18.11
N TYR A 388 0.27 -4.01 -18.00
CA TYR A 388 0.01 -3.01 -19.03
C TYR A 388 0.99 -3.13 -20.20
N ASP A 389 2.30 -3.18 -19.91
CA ASP A 389 3.37 -3.27 -20.91
C ASP A 389 4.51 -4.15 -20.38
N GLN A 390 4.35 -5.46 -20.56
CA GLN A 390 5.28 -6.46 -20.06
C GLN A 390 6.67 -6.32 -20.69
N GLU A 391 6.74 -5.98 -21.98
CA GLU A 391 7.98 -5.87 -22.72
C GLU A 391 8.82 -4.70 -22.18
N ARG A 392 8.24 -3.50 -22.16
CA ARG A 392 8.88 -2.30 -21.63
C ARG A 392 9.31 -2.47 -20.17
N TRP A 393 8.45 -3.08 -19.35
CA TRP A 393 8.75 -3.36 -17.94
C TRP A 393 9.95 -4.29 -17.79
N SER A 394 9.99 -5.39 -18.55
CA SER A 394 11.07 -6.38 -18.49
C SER A 394 12.38 -5.80 -19.05
N ASP A 395 12.32 -5.02 -20.13
CA ASP A 395 13.47 -4.38 -20.76
C ASP A 395 14.07 -3.31 -19.84
N SER A 396 13.23 -2.53 -19.13
CA SER A 396 13.72 -1.56 -18.15
C SER A 396 14.54 -2.22 -17.06
N ILE A 397 14.08 -3.36 -16.54
CA ILE A 397 14.82 -4.13 -15.52
C ILE A 397 16.11 -4.69 -16.08
N ARG A 398 16.07 -5.31 -17.26
CA ARG A 398 17.25 -5.89 -17.90
C ARG A 398 18.31 -4.83 -18.14
N THR A 399 17.95 -3.74 -18.81
CA THR A 399 18.88 -2.65 -19.16
C THR A 399 19.50 -2.03 -17.90
N TRP A 400 18.70 -1.86 -16.84
CA TRP A 400 19.22 -1.33 -15.58
C TRP A 400 20.21 -2.31 -14.93
N LEU A 401 19.90 -3.61 -14.87
CA LEU A 401 20.79 -4.64 -14.32
C LEU A 401 22.11 -4.73 -15.10
N GLU A 402 22.03 -4.63 -16.43
CA GLU A 402 23.22 -4.56 -17.31
C GLU A 402 24.08 -3.34 -16.97
N GLY A 403 23.46 -2.16 -16.89
CA GLY A 403 24.15 -0.90 -16.57
C GLY A 403 24.79 -0.89 -15.18
N GLN A 404 24.27 -1.69 -14.24
CA GLN A 404 24.85 -1.87 -12.91
C GLN A 404 25.89 -3.02 -12.85
N GLY A 405 26.13 -3.75 -13.93
CA GLY A 405 27.05 -4.91 -13.94
C GLY A 405 26.54 -6.07 -13.07
N LEU A 406 25.22 -6.20 -12.91
CA LEU A 406 24.56 -7.19 -12.04
C LEU A 406 24.10 -8.44 -12.80
N LEU A 407 24.27 -8.50 -14.12
CA LEU A 407 24.01 -9.72 -14.86
C LEU A 407 25.10 -10.76 -14.59
N PRO A 408 24.76 -12.05 -14.57
CA PRO A 408 25.72 -13.13 -14.54
C PRO A 408 26.62 -13.11 -15.76
N THR A 409 27.92 -13.34 -15.55
CA THR A 409 28.91 -13.48 -16.63
C THR A 409 28.86 -14.85 -17.28
#